data_c6d99edfbd0f08448d01af26db4e4058
#
_entry.id   c6d99edfbd0f08448d01af26db4e4058
#
_cell.length_a   1.000
_cell.length_b   1.000
_cell.length_c   1.000
_cell.angle_alpha   90.00
_cell.angle_beta   90.00
_cell.angle_gamma   90.00
#
_symmetry.space_group_name_H-M   'P 1'
#
loop_
_entity.id
_entity.type
_entity.pdbx_description
1 polymer ?
#
loop_
_entity_poly.entity_id
_entity_poly.type
_entity_poly.pdbx_seq_one_letter_code
_entity_poly.pdbx_strand_id
1 'polypeptide(L)'
;MSFVIAVPEFLSAAATDLANLGSTISAANAAASIPTTGVLAAGADDVSAAIAALFGAHAQAYQTISAQAATFHAQFVQTLSAGAGAYANAEAANVQQSLLNAINAPTQALLGRPLIGDGADGTAPGQNGGAGGLLYGNGGNGAAGVNAGIAGGSGGAAGLIGNGGSGGAGGAGAAGGSGGQGGLLY
;
A
#
# COMPACT_ATOMS: atom_id res chain seq x y z
N MET A 1 0.37 -23.14 4.95
CA MET A 1 -0.10 -21.76 4.77
C MET A 1 -1.26 -21.80 3.78
N SER A 2 -2.41 -21.23 4.13
CA SER A 2 -3.54 -21.14 3.20
C SER A 2 -3.26 -20.00 2.22
N PHE A 3 -3.06 -20.32 0.96
CA PHE A 3 -2.92 -19.30 -0.08
C PHE A 3 -4.33 -18.88 -0.49
N VAL A 4 -4.74 -17.69 -0.07
CA VAL A 4 -5.89 -17.01 -0.66
C VAL A 4 -5.40 -16.37 -1.94
N ILE A 5 -5.78 -16.91 -3.07
CA ILE A 5 -5.55 -16.29 -4.37
C ILE A 5 -6.68 -15.28 -4.59
N ALA A 6 -6.43 -14.04 -4.23
CA ALA A 6 -7.30 -12.93 -4.60
C ALA A 6 -6.88 -12.45 -5.99
N VAL A 7 -7.81 -12.46 -6.95
CA VAL A 7 -7.59 -11.87 -8.28
C VAL A 7 -8.03 -10.40 -8.21
N PRO A 8 -7.11 -9.43 -8.23
CA PRO A 8 -7.41 -8.01 -8.00
C PRO A 8 -8.45 -7.45 -8.95
N GLU A 9 -8.48 -7.95 -10.20
CA GLU A 9 -9.42 -7.53 -11.22
C GLU A 9 -10.86 -7.88 -10.86
N PHE A 10 -11.11 -9.05 -10.26
CA PHE A 10 -12.44 -9.43 -9.80
C PHE A 10 -12.91 -8.58 -8.61
N LEU A 11 -11.99 -8.25 -7.69
CA LEU A 11 -12.31 -7.34 -6.60
C LEU A 11 -12.64 -5.93 -7.09
N SER A 12 -11.89 -5.43 -8.07
CA SER A 12 -12.12 -4.13 -8.70
C SER A 12 -13.45 -4.09 -9.46
N ALA A 13 -13.77 -5.15 -10.20
CA ALA A 13 -15.06 -5.28 -10.89
C ALA A 13 -16.22 -5.32 -9.89
N ALA A 14 -16.12 -6.11 -8.82
CA ALA A 14 -17.12 -6.16 -7.77
C ALA A 14 -17.32 -4.80 -7.07
N ALA A 15 -16.24 -4.05 -6.83
CA ALA A 15 -16.34 -2.70 -6.28
C ALA A 15 -17.10 -1.75 -7.24
N THR A 16 -16.86 -1.87 -8.55
CA THR A 16 -17.56 -1.09 -9.57
C THR A 16 -19.06 -1.45 -9.63
N ASP A 17 -19.39 -2.72 -9.60
CA ASP A 17 -20.78 -3.19 -9.60
C ASP A 17 -21.53 -2.71 -8.35
N LEU A 18 -20.90 -2.76 -7.18
CA LEU A 18 -21.44 -2.23 -5.94
C LEU A 18 -21.64 -0.71 -6.01
N ALA A 19 -20.72 0.05 -6.61
CA ALA A 19 -20.87 1.49 -6.81
C ALA A 19 -22.09 1.80 -7.67
N ASN A 20 -22.29 1.07 -8.76
CA ASN A 20 -23.45 1.21 -9.66
C ASN A 20 -24.76 0.88 -8.93
N LEU A 21 -24.78 -0.17 -8.10
CA LEU A 21 -25.92 -0.53 -7.27
C LEU A 21 -26.27 0.60 -6.28
N GLY A 22 -25.26 1.17 -5.60
CA GLY A 22 -25.44 2.31 -4.70
C GLY A 22 -26.03 3.53 -5.39
N SER A 23 -25.57 3.83 -6.60
CA SER A 23 -26.12 4.91 -7.43
C SER A 23 -27.58 4.67 -7.81
N THR A 24 -27.93 3.45 -8.18
CA THR A 24 -29.30 3.05 -8.53
C THR A 24 -30.24 3.19 -7.34
N ILE A 25 -29.82 2.70 -6.15
CA ILE A 25 -30.60 2.82 -4.92
C ILE A 25 -30.80 4.30 -4.55
N SER A 26 -29.74 5.11 -4.64
CA SER A 26 -29.82 6.54 -4.34
C SER A 26 -30.79 7.26 -5.27
N ALA A 27 -30.77 6.97 -6.57
CA ALA A 27 -31.71 7.51 -7.54
C ALA A 27 -33.16 7.10 -7.23
N ALA A 28 -33.41 5.84 -6.90
CA ALA A 28 -34.73 5.35 -6.51
C ALA A 28 -35.25 6.02 -5.23
N ASN A 29 -34.40 6.17 -4.22
CA ASN A 29 -34.77 6.86 -2.98
C ASN A 29 -35.05 8.34 -3.18
N ALA A 30 -34.28 9.02 -4.05
CA ALA A 30 -34.57 10.41 -4.41
C ALA A 30 -35.90 10.55 -5.13
N ALA A 31 -36.22 9.67 -6.07
CA ALA A 31 -37.49 9.66 -6.77
C ALA A 31 -38.70 9.40 -5.85
N ALA A 32 -38.51 8.53 -4.83
CA ALA A 32 -39.56 8.21 -3.85
C ALA A 32 -39.72 9.29 -2.76
N SER A 33 -38.75 10.19 -2.60
CA SER A 33 -38.74 11.15 -1.48
C SER A 33 -39.97 12.07 -1.46
N ILE A 34 -40.25 12.79 -2.55
CA ILE A 34 -41.35 13.76 -2.61
C ILE A 34 -42.75 13.09 -2.44
N PRO A 35 -43.08 12.02 -3.18
CA PRO A 35 -44.42 11.42 -3.05
C PRO A 35 -44.66 10.74 -1.70
N THR A 36 -43.63 10.34 -0.99
CA THR A 36 -43.78 9.67 0.30
C THR A 36 -43.73 10.61 1.51
N THR A 37 -42.96 11.71 1.43
CA THR A 37 -42.88 12.70 2.52
C THR A 37 -44.02 13.72 2.47
N GLY A 38 -44.68 13.92 1.29
CA GLY A 38 -45.74 14.84 1.06
C GLY A 38 -47.13 14.19 0.88
N VAL A 39 -47.44 13.13 1.65
CA VAL A 39 -48.70 12.42 1.60
C VAL A 39 -49.83 13.36 2.05
N LEU A 40 -50.85 13.56 1.16
CA LEU A 40 -52.05 14.33 1.49
C LEU A 40 -53.05 13.51 2.30
N ALA A 41 -53.73 14.13 3.25
CA ALA A 41 -54.82 13.49 3.96
C ALA A 41 -55.95 13.04 3.00
N ALA A 42 -56.45 11.83 3.17
CA ALA A 42 -57.47 11.23 2.32
C ALA A 42 -58.87 11.92 2.48
N GLY A 43 -59.08 12.57 3.62
CA GLY A 43 -60.29 13.33 3.95
C GLY A 43 -59.95 14.56 4.79
N ALA A 44 -60.96 15.42 5.01
CA ALA A 44 -60.83 16.61 5.85
C ALA A 44 -61.12 16.35 7.33
N ASP A 45 -60.78 15.14 7.80
CA ASP A 45 -60.98 14.71 9.19
C ASP A 45 -59.66 14.49 9.90
N ASP A 46 -59.73 14.54 11.24
CA ASP A 46 -58.56 14.44 12.10
C ASP A 46 -57.80 13.09 12.01
N VAL A 47 -58.53 12.01 11.67
CA VAL A 47 -57.94 10.67 11.53
C VAL A 47 -57.13 10.61 10.25
N SER A 48 -57.68 11.08 9.11
CA SER A 48 -56.99 11.16 7.84
C SER A 48 -55.72 12.03 7.95
N ALA A 49 -55.83 13.19 8.64
CA ALA A 49 -54.70 14.08 8.88
C ALA A 49 -53.61 13.42 9.72
N ALA A 50 -53.99 12.72 10.82
CA ALA A 50 -53.04 12.02 11.68
C ALA A 50 -52.32 10.88 10.94
N ILE A 51 -53.01 10.12 10.10
CA ILE A 51 -52.44 9.06 9.28
C ILE A 51 -51.45 9.64 8.27
N ALA A 52 -51.78 10.71 7.56
CA ALA A 52 -50.89 11.36 6.61
C ALA A 52 -49.61 11.87 7.31
N ALA A 53 -49.75 12.46 8.49
CA ALA A 53 -48.62 12.92 9.29
C ALA A 53 -47.71 11.75 9.72
N LEU A 54 -48.29 10.61 10.14
CA LEU A 54 -47.55 9.41 10.52
C LEU A 54 -46.72 8.87 9.34
N PHE A 55 -47.31 8.74 8.16
CA PHE A 55 -46.58 8.28 6.96
C PHE A 55 -45.52 9.29 6.52
N GLY A 56 -45.76 10.58 6.61
CA GLY A 56 -44.78 11.61 6.34
C GLY A 56 -43.59 11.55 7.28
N ALA A 57 -43.83 11.39 8.59
CA ALA A 57 -42.76 11.23 9.58
C ALA A 57 -41.95 9.94 9.37
N HIS A 58 -42.62 8.83 9.04
CA HIS A 58 -41.94 7.58 8.72
C HIS A 58 -41.05 7.73 7.46
N ALA A 59 -41.55 8.37 6.40
CA ALA A 59 -40.78 8.61 5.18
C ALA A 59 -39.56 9.50 5.45
N GLN A 60 -39.68 10.54 6.30
CA GLN A 60 -38.54 11.37 6.69
C GLN A 60 -37.48 10.59 7.46
N ALA A 61 -37.90 9.74 8.40
CA ALA A 61 -37.00 8.86 9.12
C ALA A 61 -36.28 7.89 8.17
N TYR A 62 -37.00 7.32 7.20
CA TYR A 62 -36.43 6.47 6.16
C TYR A 62 -35.37 7.22 5.33
N GLN A 63 -35.63 8.46 4.89
CA GLN A 63 -34.65 9.25 4.14
C GLN A 63 -33.37 9.50 4.93
N THR A 64 -33.49 9.72 6.25
CA THR A 64 -32.31 9.89 7.12
C THR A 64 -31.47 8.62 7.19
N ILE A 65 -32.11 7.46 7.40
CA ILE A 65 -31.43 6.16 7.45
C ILE A 65 -30.81 5.83 6.07
N SER A 66 -31.54 6.10 5.00
CA SER A 66 -31.07 5.88 3.62
C SER A 66 -29.82 6.69 3.31
N ALA A 67 -29.73 7.94 3.76
CA ALA A 67 -28.54 8.77 3.59
C ALA A 67 -27.33 8.20 4.37
N GLN A 68 -27.54 7.71 5.58
CA GLN A 68 -26.50 7.05 6.38
C GLN A 68 -26.03 5.75 5.70
N ALA A 69 -26.96 4.94 5.20
CA ALA A 69 -26.66 3.70 4.48
C ALA A 69 -25.87 3.99 3.19
N ALA A 70 -26.21 5.04 2.46
CA ALA A 70 -25.48 5.46 1.26
C ALA A 70 -24.04 5.89 1.58
N THR A 71 -23.84 6.61 2.69
CA THR A 71 -22.50 6.99 3.16
C THR A 71 -21.65 5.77 3.53
N PHE A 72 -22.23 4.84 4.30
CA PHE A 72 -21.56 3.58 4.65
C PHE A 72 -21.21 2.77 3.40
N HIS A 73 -22.16 2.65 2.46
CA HIS A 73 -21.94 1.92 1.22
C HIS A 73 -20.78 2.52 0.39
N ALA A 74 -20.74 3.84 0.28
CA ALA A 74 -19.65 4.54 -0.43
C ALA A 74 -18.28 4.26 0.23
N GLN A 75 -18.20 4.31 1.56
CA GLN A 75 -16.97 4.00 2.29
C GLN A 75 -16.57 2.53 2.12
N PHE A 76 -17.53 1.61 2.15
CA PHE A 76 -17.27 0.20 1.92
C PHE A 76 -16.70 -0.06 0.51
N VAL A 77 -17.32 0.51 -0.53
CA VAL A 77 -16.84 0.40 -1.92
C VAL A 77 -15.42 0.97 -2.06
N GLN A 78 -15.16 2.13 -1.46
CA GLN A 78 -13.83 2.73 -1.47
C GLN A 78 -12.78 1.84 -0.80
N THR A 79 -13.10 1.26 0.35
CA THR A 79 -12.21 0.33 1.07
C THR A 79 -11.94 -0.94 0.26
N LEU A 80 -12.97 -1.49 -0.38
CA LEU A 80 -12.83 -2.67 -1.25
C LEU A 80 -11.92 -2.36 -2.45
N SER A 81 -12.10 -1.21 -3.09
CA SER A 81 -11.26 -0.77 -4.21
C SER A 81 -9.81 -0.53 -3.79
N ALA A 82 -9.58 0.08 -2.63
CA ALA A 82 -8.24 0.27 -2.08
C ALA A 82 -7.56 -1.08 -1.77
N GLY A 83 -8.33 -2.03 -1.23
CA GLY A 83 -7.86 -3.40 -1.01
C GLY A 83 -7.44 -4.09 -2.31
N ALA A 84 -8.25 -3.99 -3.37
CA ALA A 84 -7.90 -4.53 -4.69
C ALA A 84 -6.58 -3.94 -5.21
N GLY A 85 -6.40 -2.63 -5.10
CA GLY A 85 -5.15 -1.95 -5.47
C GLY A 85 -3.93 -2.43 -4.66
N ALA A 86 -4.11 -2.65 -3.35
CA ALA A 86 -3.04 -3.18 -2.51
C ALA A 86 -2.61 -4.59 -2.93
N TYR A 87 -3.56 -5.47 -3.27
CA TYR A 87 -3.24 -6.81 -3.80
C TYR A 87 -2.54 -6.74 -5.15
N ALA A 88 -2.98 -5.87 -6.08
CA ALA A 88 -2.33 -5.69 -7.38
C ALA A 88 -0.88 -5.22 -7.23
N ASN A 89 -0.61 -4.27 -6.34
CA ASN A 89 0.73 -3.78 -6.07
C ASN A 89 1.63 -4.86 -5.44
N ALA A 90 1.10 -5.64 -4.51
CA ALA A 90 1.84 -6.75 -3.91
C ALA A 90 2.20 -7.83 -4.94
N GLU A 91 1.27 -8.16 -5.85
CA GLU A 91 1.53 -9.14 -6.92
C GLU A 91 2.60 -8.62 -7.89
N ALA A 92 2.52 -7.35 -8.30
CA ALA A 92 3.54 -6.73 -9.15
C ALA A 92 4.93 -6.76 -8.49
N ALA A 93 5.02 -6.44 -7.19
CA ALA A 93 6.27 -6.51 -6.45
C ALA A 93 6.82 -7.95 -6.35
N ASN A 94 5.96 -8.93 -6.15
CA ASN A 94 6.34 -10.35 -6.12
C ASN A 94 6.90 -10.83 -7.47
N VAL A 95 6.26 -10.43 -8.58
CA VAL A 95 6.74 -10.75 -9.93
C VAL A 95 8.10 -10.11 -10.19
N GLN A 96 8.26 -8.83 -9.84
CA GLN A 96 9.54 -8.13 -9.97
C GLN A 96 10.66 -8.81 -9.15
N GLN A 97 10.38 -9.17 -7.89
CA GLN A 97 11.35 -9.86 -7.03
C GLN A 97 11.71 -11.25 -7.57
N SER A 98 10.71 -11.99 -8.06
CA SER A 98 10.93 -13.31 -8.66
C SER A 98 11.81 -13.22 -9.91
N LEU A 99 11.60 -12.21 -10.75
CA LEU A 99 12.42 -11.95 -11.93
C LEU A 99 13.87 -11.59 -11.55
N LEU A 100 14.05 -10.69 -10.57
CA LEU A 100 15.37 -10.32 -10.05
C LEU A 100 16.09 -11.54 -9.46
N ASN A 101 15.40 -12.38 -8.70
CA ASN A 101 15.97 -13.61 -8.14
C ASN A 101 16.45 -14.55 -9.26
N ALA A 102 15.64 -14.73 -10.31
CA ALA A 102 16.01 -15.58 -11.45
C ALA A 102 17.24 -15.03 -12.22
N ILE A 103 17.31 -13.70 -12.43
CA ILE A 103 18.44 -13.03 -13.08
C ILE A 103 19.71 -13.12 -12.21
N ASN A 104 19.58 -12.96 -10.90
CA ASN A 104 20.70 -12.92 -9.98
C ASN A 104 21.21 -14.31 -9.59
N ALA A 105 20.39 -15.36 -9.66
CA ALA A 105 20.76 -16.70 -9.19
C ALA A 105 22.07 -17.23 -9.80
N PRO A 106 22.34 -17.13 -11.12
CA PRO A 106 23.61 -17.63 -11.69
C PRO A 106 24.85 -16.89 -11.16
N THR A 107 24.78 -15.55 -11.09
CA THR A 107 25.90 -14.72 -10.64
C THR A 107 26.12 -14.85 -9.13
N GLN A 108 25.05 -15.00 -8.38
CA GLN A 108 25.13 -15.27 -6.94
C GLN A 108 25.80 -16.61 -6.66
N ALA A 109 25.47 -17.67 -7.40
CA ALA A 109 26.04 -18.99 -7.24
C ALA A 109 27.54 -19.06 -7.66
N LEU A 110 27.92 -18.36 -8.72
CA LEU A 110 29.27 -18.42 -9.27
C LEU A 110 30.23 -17.41 -8.64
N LEU A 111 29.75 -16.21 -8.28
CA LEU A 111 30.56 -15.06 -7.90
C LEU A 111 30.21 -14.52 -6.50
N GLY A 112 29.21 -15.08 -5.83
CA GLY A 112 28.75 -14.63 -4.51
C GLY A 112 28.15 -13.22 -4.49
N ARG A 113 27.81 -12.66 -5.66
CA ARG A 113 27.24 -11.32 -5.83
C ARG A 113 26.09 -11.33 -6.83
N PRO A 114 25.03 -10.52 -6.62
CA PRO A 114 23.97 -10.38 -7.60
C PRO A 114 24.49 -9.67 -8.86
N LEU A 115 23.81 -9.87 -9.98
CA LEU A 115 24.06 -9.09 -11.18
C LEU A 115 23.47 -7.68 -11.06
N ILE A 116 22.25 -7.60 -10.55
CA ILE A 116 21.49 -6.35 -10.35
C ILE A 116 20.94 -6.31 -8.93
N GLY A 117 21.19 -5.22 -8.22
CA GLY A 117 20.67 -4.96 -6.87
C GLY A 117 21.66 -4.24 -5.99
N ASP A 118 21.18 -3.55 -4.98
CA ASP A 118 22.02 -2.85 -4.02
C ASP A 118 22.63 -3.82 -3.01
N GLY A 119 23.81 -3.48 -2.50
CA GLY A 119 24.46 -4.18 -1.40
C GLY A 119 23.69 -3.96 -0.08
N ALA A 120 23.62 -4.98 0.75
CA ALA A 120 22.99 -4.87 2.05
C ALA A 120 23.77 -3.92 2.97
N ASP A 121 23.05 -3.08 3.72
CA ASP A 121 23.65 -2.24 4.77
C ASP A 121 24.14 -3.11 5.94
N GLY A 122 25.20 -2.68 6.59
CA GLY A 122 25.66 -3.28 7.85
C GLY A 122 24.61 -3.07 8.95
N THR A 123 24.23 -4.14 9.63
CA THR A 123 23.21 -4.11 10.70
C THR A 123 23.80 -4.26 12.10
N ALA A 124 24.96 -4.88 12.23
CA ALA A 124 25.66 -5.01 13.50
C ALA A 124 26.69 -3.90 13.67
N PRO A 125 27.00 -3.47 14.93
CA PRO A 125 27.98 -2.43 15.19
C PRO A 125 29.33 -2.70 14.51
N GLY A 126 29.81 -1.76 13.68
CA GLY A 126 31.06 -1.87 12.94
C GLY A 126 31.04 -2.85 11.75
N GLN A 127 29.89 -3.40 11.41
CA GLN A 127 29.76 -4.29 10.25
C GLN A 127 29.88 -3.50 8.94
N ASN A 128 30.63 -4.06 8.00
CA ASN A 128 30.76 -3.48 6.66
C ASN A 128 29.46 -3.61 5.88
N GLY A 129 29.21 -2.66 5.00
CA GLY A 129 28.17 -2.77 3.96
C GLY A 129 28.55 -3.81 2.90
N GLY A 130 27.56 -4.48 2.36
CA GLY A 130 27.70 -5.44 1.28
C GLY A 130 28.04 -4.77 -0.06
N ALA A 131 28.70 -5.49 -0.95
CA ALA A 131 28.91 -5.01 -2.30
C ALA A 131 27.60 -5.00 -3.10
N GLY A 132 27.40 -3.98 -3.95
CA GLY A 132 26.30 -3.90 -4.89
C GLY A 132 26.42 -4.90 -6.04
N GLY A 133 25.43 -4.91 -6.94
CA GLY A 133 25.40 -5.79 -8.11
C GLY A 133 26.59 -5.58 -9.05
N LEU A 134 26.94 -6.61 -9.79
CA LEU A 134 28.06 -6.55 -10.72
C LEU A 134 27.83 -5.54 -11.87
N LEU A 135 26.59 -5.49 -12.38
CA LEU A 135 26.22 -4.62 -13.49
C LEU A 135 25.61 -3.31 -12.97
N TYR A 136 24.62 -3.40 -12.09
CA TYR A 136 23.89 -2.26 -11.57
C TYR A 136 23.55 -2.45 -10.09
N GLY A 137 23.87 -1.42 -9.28
CA GLY A 137 23.50 -1.36 -7.87
C GLY A 137 24.53 -0.60 -7.04
N ASN A 138 24.05 0.03 -5.98
CA ASN A 138 24.89 0.75 -5.04
C ASN A 138 25.51 -0.21 -4.03
N GLY A 139 26.67 0.14 -3.50
CA GLY A 139 27.21 -0.52 -2.31
C GLY A 139 26.38 -0.20 -1.07
N GLY A 140 26.21 -1.16 -0.17
CA GLY A 140 25.55 -0.97 1.13
C GLY A 140 26.37 -0.08 2.05
N ASN A 141 25.71 0.61 2.98
CA ASN A 141 26.38 1.45 3.98
C ASN A 141 27.00 0.60 5.10
N GLY A 142 28.15 1.02 5.60
CA GLY A 142 28.73 0.45 6.80
C GLY A 142 27.97 0.89 8.06
N ALA A 143 27.82 -0.01 9.03
CA ALA A 143 27.18 0.27 10.29
C ALA A 143 28.08 1.09 11.22
N ALA A 144 27.48 1.94 12.07
CA ALA A 144 28.20 2.66 13.08
C ALA A 144 28.75 1.75 14.18
N GLY A 145 29.94 2.05 14.71
CA GLY A 145 30.48 1.47 15.93
C GLY A 145 29.84 2.12 17.15
N VAL A 146 28.72 1.60 17.63
CA VAL A 146 27.94 2.22 18.72
C VAL A 146 28.61 2.12 20.10
N ASN A 147 29.55 1.18 20.27
CA ASN A 147 30.29 1.00 21.54
C ASN A 147 31.69 1.64 21.48
N ALA A 148 32.23 2.03 22.62
CA ALA A 148 33.54 2.60 22.73
C ALA A 148 34.60 1.61 22.19
N GLY A 149 35.51 2.12 21.37
CA GLY A 149 36.60 1.29 20.79
C GLY A 149 36.21 0.50 19.55
N ILE A 150 34.93 0.46 19.14
CA ILE A 150 34.50 -0.22 17.93
C ILE A 150 34.53 0.74 16.74
N ALA A 151 35.33 0.43 15.73
CA ALA A 151 35.39 1.19 14.49
C ALA A 151 34.07 1.10 13.72
N GLY A 152 33.78 2.13 12.94
CA GLY A 152 32.67 2.08 11.98
C GLY A 152 32.97 1.10 10.85
N GLY A 153 31.92 0.42 10.34
CA GLY A 153 32.03 -0.46 9.20
C GLY A 153 32.32 0.31 7.91
N SER A 154 33.09 -0.27 7.00
CA SER A 154 33.33 0.31 5.69
C SER A 154 32.07 0.18 4.80
N GLY A 155 31.85 1.16 3.91
CA GLY A 155 30.84 1.05 2.88
C GLY A 155 31.20 -0.01 1.83
N GLY A 156 30.21 -0.65 1.23
CA GLY A 156 30.36 -1.61 0.15
C GLY A 156 30.69 -0.93 -1.18
N ALA A 157 31.41 -1.63 -2.03
CA ALA A 157 31.69 -1.14 -3.39
C ALA A 157 30.50 -1.35 -4.34
N ALA A 158 30.25 -0.42 -5.25
CA ALA A 158 29.36 -0.65 -6.41
C ALA A 158 30.01 -1.62 -7.42
N GLY A 159 29.30 -1.95 -8.47
CA GLY A 159 29.83 -2.71 -9.61
C GLY A 159 30.20 -1.81 -10.79
N LEU A 160 29.55 -2.05 -11.94
CA LEU A 160 29.78 -1.27 -13.16
C LEU A 160 29.12 0.12 -13.05
N ILE A 161 27.85 0.17 -12.63
CA ILE A 161 27.04 1.37 -12.47
C ILE A 161 26.48 1.41 -11.05
N GLY A 162 26.70 2.48 -10.32
CA GLY A 162 26.18 2.74 -8.98
C GLY A 162 27.16 3.50 -8.09
N ASN A 163 26.70 3.91 -6.94
CA ASN A 163 27.51 4.62 -5.95
C ASN A 163 28.07 3.63 -4.92
N GLY A 164 29.28 3.91 -4.43
CA GLY A 164 29.82 3.22 -3.26
C GLY A 164 29.02 3.59 -2.01
N GLY A 165 28.87 2.65 -1.08
CA GLY A 165 28.21 2.86 0.20
C GLY A 165 29.02 3.81 1.10
N SER A 166 28.38 4.51 2.03
CA SER A 166 29.03 5.33 3.03
C SER A 166 29.67 4.45 4.12
N GLY A 167 30.81 4.92 4.68
CA GLY A 167 31.37 4.31 5.88
C GLY A 167 30.56 4.71 7.12
N GLY A 168 30.46 3.82 8.09
CA GLY A 168 29.82 4.04 9.37
C GLY A 168 30.68 4.92 10.31
N ALA A 169 30.03 5.68 11.20
CA ALA A 169 30.73 6.41 12.25
C ALA A 169 31.42 5.47 13.24
N GLY A 170 32.60 5.80 13.73
CA GLY A 170 33.26 5.08 14.82
C GLY A 170 32.61 5.37 16.16
N GLY A 171 32.64 4.42 17.08
CA GLY A 171 32.33 4.63 18.48
C GLY A 171 33.35 5.50 19.17
N ALA A 172 33.10 5.86 20.45
CA ALA A 172 34.00 6.71 21.22
C ALA A 172 35.45 6.18 21.21
N GLY A 173 36.39 7.01 20.73
CA GLY A 173 37.79 6.65 20.61
C GLY A 173 38.13 5.71 19.44
N ALA A 174 37.24 5.46 18.55
CA ALA A 174 37.46 4.58 17.39
C ALA A 174 37.26 5.37 16.05
N ALA A 175 37.93 4.91 14.99
CA ALA A 175 37.85 5.51 13.67
C ALA A 175 36.52 5.21 12.99
N GLY A 176 36.04 6.11 12.15
CA GLY A 176 34.96 5.82 11.21
C GLY A 176 35.42 4.86 10.11
N GLY A 177 34.47 4.16 9.51
CA GLY A 177 34.69 3.30 8.34
C GLY A 177 34.96 4.11 7.07
N SER A 178 35.68 3.51 6.13
CA SER A 178 35.88 4.14 4.80
C SER A 178 34.62 4.03 3.94
N GLY A 179 34.42 4.97 3.04
CA GLY A 179 33.42 4.83 1.98
C GLY A 179 33.82 3.72 0.99
N GLY A 180 32.83 3.11 0.37
CA GLY A 180 33.00 2.14 -0.70
C GLY A 180 33.38 2.79 -2.02
N GLN A 181 33.91 1.99 -2.94
CA GLN A 181 34.24 2.46 -4.30
C GLN A 181 32.94 2.65 -5.11
N GLY A 182 32.87 3.76 -5.90
CA GLY A 182 31.83 3.97 -6.89
C GLY A 182 31.99 3.06 -8.11
N GLY A 183 30.98 3.07 -8.96
CA GLY A 183 30.95 2.29 -10.19
C GLY A 183 31.96 2.79 -11.22
N LEU A 184 32.29 1.91 -12.17
CA LEU A 184 33.29 2.21 -13.19
C LEU A 184 32.75 3.15 -14.29
N LEU A 185 31.46 3.20 -14.50
CA LEU A 185 30.80 3.96 -15.59
C LEU A 185 29.89 5.08 -15.05
N TYR A 186 30.12 5.59 -13.94
CA TYR A 186 29.36 6.75 -13.47
C TYR A 186 29.90 8.02 -14.05
#